data_c751bbebe1c324631fc03a03e146cce7
#
_entry.id   c751bbebe1c324631fc03a03e146cce7
#
_cell.length_a   1.000
_cell.length_b   1.000
_cell.length_c   1.000
_cell.angle_alpha   90.00
_cell.angle_beta   90.00
_cell.angle_gamma   90.00
#
_symmetry.space_group_name_H-M   'P 1'
#
loop_
_entity.id
_entity.type
_entity.pdbx_description
1 polymer ?
#
loop_
_entity_poly.entity_id
_entity_poly.type
_entity_poly.pdbx_seq_one_letter_code
_entity_poly.pdbx_strand_id
1 'polypeptide(L)'
;MRRSVVLLLTVMLCVAVKAQREAGQWSLLPKLGLTLSKLSGESINFDMLGAANDVKTSMKPAFEAGAEVEYMTRDNIGVSVGVMFAQQGAKYKDFTSMSAPDNNVVDFAKFQDMKINMSYLNVPLMCNFYLNDRFAGKIGVQYGILLSSKFKYGIVEGQMDSRTGKVICYYDAQGNPSTGDGKVFNTKEEDIKNAYKNIDVSIPVGISYEYENVIIDARYRFGLTDINDIDGCDRIRNSVVSLTVGYRINL
;
A
#
# COMPACT_ATOMS: atom_id res chain seq x y z
N MET A 1 3.41 29.25 -4.99
CA MET A 1 2.71 27.95 -4.94
C MET A 1 1.19 28.05 -5.13
N ARG A 2 0.42 28.87 -4.39
CA ARG A 2 -1.05 28.99 -4.61
C ARG A 2 -1.46 29.43 -6.04
N ARG A 3 -0.74 30.36 -6.65
CA ARG A 3 -1.05 30.87 -8.00
C ARG A 3 -0.82 29.84 -9.12
N SER A 4 0.22 29.00 -8.98
CA SER A 4 0.52 27.95 -9.96
C SER A 4 -0.49 26.80 -9.92
N VAL A 5 -1.01 26.45 -8.73
CA VAL A 5 -2.07 25.43 -8.56
C VAL A 5 -3.40 25.94 -9.15
N VAL A 6 -3.73 27.21 -8.93
CA VAL A 6 -4.93 27.83 -9.51
C VAL A 6 -4.84 27.89 -11.03
N LEU A 7 -3.68 28.25 -11.59
CA LEU A 7 -3.46 28.27 -13.04
C LEU A 7 -3.59 26.87 -13.67
N LEU A 8 -3.07 25.85 -13.01
CA LEU A 8 -3.19 24.44 -13.44
C LEU A 8 -4.65 23.96 -13.41
N LEU A 9 -5.39 24.33 -12.36
CA LEU A 9 -6.82 24.05 -12.24
C LEU A 9 -7.64 24.80 -13.30
N THR A 10 -7.28 26.05 -13.62
CA THR A 10 -7.99 26.86 -14.64
C THR A 10 -7.73 26.32 -16.04
N VAL A 11 -6.54 25.88 -16.36
CA VAL A 11 -6.21 25.22 -17.65
C VAL A 11 -6.96 23.89 -17.79
N MET A 12 -7.12 23.11 -16.69
CA MET A 12 -7.94 21.89 -16.71
C MET A 12 -9.44 22.15 -16.93
N LEU A 13 -9.96 23.29 -16.50
CA LEU A 13 -11.37 23.66 -16.66
C LEU A 13 -11.74 24.17 -18.07
N CYS A 14 -10.78 24.59 -18.88
CA CYS A 14 -11.03 25.17 -20.21
C CYS A 14 -11.20 24.12 -21.32
N VAL A 15 -11.02 22.83 -21.09
CA VAL A 15 -11.14 21.77 -22.12
C VAL A 15 -12.42 20.94 -21.90
N ALA A 16 -13.54 21.60 -21.63
CA ALA A 16 -14.84 20.93 -21.60
C ALA A 16 -15.42 20.80 -23.01
N VAL A 17 -14.78 20.00 -23.86
CA VAL A 17 -15.41 19.52 -25.08
C VAL A 17 -16.13 18.21 -24.74
N LYS A 18 -17.44 18.18 -24.96
CA LYS A 18 -18.22 16.91 -24.91
C LYS A 18 -17.73 16.02 -26.05
N ALA A 19 -16.79 15.18 -25.78
CA ALA A 19 -16.35 14.17 -26.73
C ALA A 19 -17.16 12.90 -26.46
N GLN A 20 -18.04 12.54 -27.40
CA GLN A 20 -18.50 11.17 -27.53
C GLN A 20 -17.27 10.29 -27.76
N ARG A 21 -17.21 9.12 -27.12
CA ARG A 21 -16.15 8.16 -27.36
C ARG A 21 -16.35 7.58 -28.75
N GLU A 22 -15.32 7.70 -29.59
CA GLU A 22 -15.33 7.15 -30.94
C GLU A 22 -14.15 6.20 -31.11
N ALA A 23 -14.34 5.14 -31.90
CA ALA A 23 -13.24 4.27 -32.27
C ALA A 23 -12.10 5.08 -32.92
N GLY A 24 -10.85 4.76 -32.54
CA GLY A 24 -9.67 5.48 -33.01
C GLY A 24 -9.24 6.66 -32.12
N GLN A 25 -10.02 7.04 -31.12
CA GLN A 25 -9.70 8.16 -30.23
C GLN A 25 -8.63 7.78 -29.19
N TRP A 26 -7.67 8.69 -28.99
CA TRP A 26 -6.70 8.63 -27.92
C TRP A 26 -7.09 9.56 -26.79
N SER A 27 -6.82 9.14 -25.57
CA SER A 27 -7.03 9.97 -24.37
C SER A 27 -5.90 9.78 -23.38
N LEU A 28 -5.49 10.88 -22.74
CA LEU A 28 -4.57 10.86 -21.61
C LEU A 28 -5.39 10.97 -20.30
N LEU A 29 -5.11 10.12 -19.34
CA LEU A 29 -5.84 9.97 -18.09
C LEU A 29 -4.89 10.15 -16.90
N PRO A 30 -4.51 11.38 -16.50
CA PRO A 30 -3.85 11.60 -15.21
C PRO A 30 -4.78 11.20 -14.08
N LYS A 31 -4.23 10.51 -13.07
CA LYS A 31 -4.97 9.94 -11.94
C LYS A 31 -4.21 10.11 -10.64
N LEU A 32 -4.96 10.33 -9.58
CA LEU A 32 -4.45 10.32 -8.22
C LEU A 32 -5.50 9.70 -7.29
N GLY A 33 -5.07 9.07 -6.21
CA GLY A 33 -6.01 8.45 -5.29
C GLY A 33 -5.38 7.76 -4.11
N LEU A 34 -6.19 6.95 -3.45
CA LEU A 34 -5.83 6.21 -2.26
C LEU A 34 -5.78 4.71 -2.55
N THR A 35 -4.89 4.05 -1.84
CA THR A 35 -4.79 2.59 -1.81
C THR A 35 -5.04 2.07 -0.40
N LEU A 36 -5.68 0.91 -0.31
CA LEU A 36 -5.77 0.10 0.90
C LEU A 36 -5.13 -1.24 0.56
N SER A 37 -3.98 -1.51 1.13
CA SER A 37 -3.18 -2.69 0.81
C SER A 37 -2.96 -3.58 2.03
N LYS A 38 -2.87 -4.87 1.78
CA LYS A 38 -2.39 -5.86 2.75
C LYS A 38 -1.53 -6.89 2.04
N LEU A 39 -0.66 -7.52 2.79
CA LEU A 39 0.03 -8.72 2.35
C LEU A 39 -0.86 -9.92 2.67
N SER A 40 -1.19 -10.73 1.66
CA SER A 40 -1.97 -11.96 1.80
C SER A 40 -1.04 -13.15 1.62
N GLY A 41 -1.14 -14.09 2.54
CA GLY A 41 -0.30 -15.26 2.68
C GLY A 41 -0.48 -15.77 4.11
N GLU A 42 0.26 -16.76 4.50
CA GLU A 42 0.29 -17.17 5.89
C GLU A 42 0.89 -16.05 6.75
N SER A 43 0.49 -16.00 8.00
CA SER A 43 0.97 -15.02 8.97
C SER A 43 2.49 -15.05 9.05
N ILE A 44 3.12 -13.87 9.01
CA ILE A 44 4.57 -13.80 9.20
C ILE A 44 4.88 -14.29 10.62
N ASN A 45 5.63 -15.36 10.68
CA ASN A 45 6.08 -15.93 11.95
C ASN A 45 7.25 -15.07 12.45
N PHE A 46 7.01 -14.31 13.51
CA PHE A 46 8.06 -13.51 14.17
C PHE A 46 8.81 -14.33 15.25
N ASP A 47 9.00 -15.62 15.04
CA ASP A 47 9.73 -16.49 15.99
C ASP A 47 11.10 -15.94 16.39
N MET A 48 11.78 -15.26 15.47
CA MET A 48 13.06 -14.59 15.76
C MET A 48 12.92 -13.44 16.77
N LEU A 49 11.72 -12.90 16.97
CA LEU A 49 11.42 -11.83 17.94
C LEU A 49 10.69 -12.37 19.19
N GLY A 50 10.60 -13.70 19.35
CA GLY A 50 9.94 -14.33 20.49
C GLY A 50 8.41 -14.19 20.50
N ALA A 51 7.79 -13.89 19.38
CA ALA A 51 6.34 -13.87 19.25
C ALA A 51 5.82 -15.31 19.11
N ALA A 52 5.23 -15.84 20.16
CA ALA A 52 4.64 -17.19 20.18
C ALA A 52 3.33 -17.32 19.36
N ASN A 53 2.87 -16.27 18.69
CA ASN A 53 1.61 -16.24 17.95
C ASN A 53 1.79 -15.53 16.60
N ASP A 54 1.05 -16.03 15.61
CA ASP A 54 0.93 -15.42 14.29
C ASP A 54 0.46 -13.96 14.38
N VAL A 55 1.33 -13.02 14.00
CA VAL A 55 0.96 -11.60 13.96
C VAL A 55 0.14 -11.31 12.72
N LYS A 56 -1.15 -11.10 12.90
CA LYS A 56 -2.10 -10.85 11.81
C LYS A 56 -1.85 -9.50 11.14
N THR A 57 -1.87 -9.51 9.82
CA THR A 57 -1.81 -8.29 9.02
C THR A 57 -3.16 -7.57 8.99
N SER A 58 -3.13 -6.26 8.87
CA SER A 58 -4.27 -5.39 8.63
C SER A 58 -4.04 -4.49 7.41
N MET A 59 -5.12 -3.95 6.86
CA MET A 59 -5.03 -3.05 5.71
C MET A 59 -4.30 -1.77 6.07
N LYS A 60 -3.41 -1.34 5.19
CA LYS A 60 -2.63 -0.11 5.29
C LYS A 60 -3.13 0.90 4.26
N PRO A 61 -3.61 2.08 4.66
CA PRO A 61 -3.91 3.16 3.73
C PRO A 61 -2.60 3.78 3.21
N ALA A 62 -2.61 4.12 1.92
CA ALA A 62 -1.53 4.80 1.25
C ALA A 62 -2.08 5.57 0.04
N PHE A 63 -1.22 6.05 -0.85
CA PHE A 63 -1.64 6.80 -2.03
C PHE A 63 -1.06 6.21 -3.31
N GLU A 64 -1.70 6.55 -4.44
CA GLU A 64 -1.18 6.31 -5.77
C GLU A 64 -1.42 7.52 -6.67
N ALA A 65 -0.51 7.73 -7.62
CA ALA A 65 -0.62 8.79 -8.62
C ALA A 65 0.12 8.40 -9.90
N GLY A 66 -0.38 8.85 -11.04
CA GLY A 66 0.25 8.58 -12.33
C GLY A 66 -0.65 8.97 -13.49
N ALA A 67 -0.42 8.35 -14.64
CA ALA A 67 -1.24 8.56 -15.82
C ALA A 67 -1.36 7.27 -16.65
N GLU A 68 -2.49 7.16 -17.35
CA GLU A 68 -2.74 6.10 -18.33
C GLU A 68 -3.05 6.77 -19.67
N VAL A 69 -2.64 6.15 -20.75
CA VAL A 69 -3.07 6.50 -22.13
C VAL A 69 -4.04 5.42 -22.56
N GLU A 70 -5.19 5.84 -23.04
CA GLU A 70 -6.25 4.96 -23.54
C GLU A 70 -6.44 5.16 -25.03
N TYR A 71 -6.59 4.06 -25.75
CA TYR A 71 -6.99 4.01 -27.15
C TYR A 71 -8.33 3.29 -27.28
N MET A 72 -9.30 3.93 -27.91
CA MET A 72 -10.60 3.33 -28.19
C MET A 72 -10.51 2.44 -29.42
N THR A 73 -10.53 1.13 -29.21
CA THR A 73 -10.54 0.15 -30.32
C THR A 73 -11.92 0.01 -30.96
N ARG A 74 -12.96 0.27 -30.18
CA ARG A 74 -14.38 0.35 -30.61
C ARG A 74 -15.06 1.41 -29.73
N ASP A 75 -16.25 1.83 -30.11
CA ASP A 75 -17.03 2.81 -29.36
C ASP A 75 -17.28 2.44 -27.90
N ASN A 76 -17.25 1.13 -27.61
CA ASN A 76 -17.48 0.59 -26.26
C ASN A 76 -16.30 -0.21 -25.69
N ILE A 77 -15.15 -0.29 -26.37
CA ILE A 77 -13.95 -1.01 -25.91
C ILE A 77 -12.72 -0.12 -26.06
N GLY A 78 -12.09 0.16 -24.92
CA GLY A 78 -10.80 0.84 -24.86
C GLY A 78 -9.70 -0.08 -24.32
N VAL A 79 -8.47 0.16 -24.75
CA VAL A 79 -7.26 -0.46 -24.19
C VAL A 79 -6.41 0.67 -23.64
N SER A 80 -5.97 0.53 -22.38
CA SER A 80 -5.10 1.54 -21.77
C SER A 80 -3.84 0.93 -21.21
N VAL A 81 -2.75 1.70 -21.29
CA VAL A 81 -1.47 1.43 -20.65
C VAL A 81 -1.04 2.67 -19.89
N GLY A 82 -0.37 2.49 -18.76
CA GLY A 82 0.01 3.62 -17.94
C GLY A 82 1.24 3.40 -17.10
N VAL A 83 1.58 4.44 -16.36
CA VAL A 83 2.62 4.40 -15.33
C VAL A 83 2.05 5.03 -14.06
N MET A 84 2.04 4.26 -12.98
CA MET A 84 1.47 4.65 -11.69
C MET A 84 2.50 4.44 -10.58
N PHE A 85 2.85 5.49 -9.86
CA PHE A 85 3.54 5.33 -8.59
C PHE A 85 2.51 4.99 -7.52
N ALA A 86 2.75 3.94 -6.73
CA ALA A 86 1.85 3.53 -5.66
C ALA A 86 2.63 3.14 -4.42
N GLN A 87 2.15 3.61 -3.27
CA GLN A 87 2.56 3.08 -1.99
C GLN A 87 1.63 1.95 -1.56
N GLN A 88 2.21 0.87 -1.03
CA GLN A 88 1.53 -0.35 -0.61
C GLN A 88 2.17 -0.90 0.66
N GLY A 89 1.77 -2.09 1.08
CA GLY A 89 2.35 -2.81 2.21
C GLY A 89 1.29 -3.28 3.19
N ALA A 90 1.67 -3.46 4.44
CA ALA A 90 0.77 -3.93 5.50
C ALA A 90 1.06 -3.25 6.83
N LYS A 91 0.06 -3.25 7.70
CA LYS A 91 0.22 -3.00 9.13
C LYS A 91 0.13 -4.34 9.87
N TYR A 92 0.83 -4.43 10.98
CA TYR A 92 0.78 -5.57 11.87
C TYR A 92 0.17 -5.14 13.20
N LYS A 93 -0.44 -6.09 13.90
CA LYS A 93 -0.93 -5.84 15.25
C LYS A 93 0.23 -5.75 16.22
N ASP A 94 0.07 -4.89 17.22
CA ASP A 94 1.02 -4.79 18.32
C ASP A 94 1.14 -6.15 19.05
N PHE A 95 2.34 -6.50 19.48
CA PHE A 95 2.58 -7.67 20.32
C PHE A 95 3.65 -7.37 21.37
N THR A 96 3.70 -8.20 22.38
CA THR A 96 4.72 -8.12 23.45
C THR A 96 5.47 -9.44 23.51
N SER A 97 6.78 -9.38 23.37
CA SER A 97 7.70 -10.47 23.67
C SER A 97 8.13 -10.39 25.11
N MET A 98 8.25 -11.54 25.79
CA MET A 98 8.65 -11.64 27.19
C MET A 98 9.74 -12.70 27.31
N SER A 99 10.78 -12.42 28.12
CA SER A 99 11.80 -13.40 28.49
C SER A 99 11.25 -14.41 29.49
N ALA A 100 12.00 -15.51 29.70
CA ALA A 100 11.74 -16.38 30.82
C ALA A 100 11.98 -15.61 32.14
N PRO A 101 11.19 -15.90 33.21
CA PRO A 101 11.35 -15.23 34.50
C PRO A 101 12.69 -15.56 35.14
N ASP A 102 13.41 -14.52 35.58
CA ASP A 102 14.56 -14.68 36.49
C ASP A 102 14.25 -13.92 37.77
N ASN A 103 14.33 -14.58 38.93
CA ASN A 103 14.02 -14.03 40.26
C ASN A 103 12.70 -13.23 40.34
N ASN A 104 11.66 -13.70 39.63
CA ASN A 104 10.36 -13.06 39.45
C ASN A 104 10.39 -11.77 38.63
N VAL A 105 11.47 -11.46 37.93
CA VAL A 105 11.59 -10.37 36.97
C VAL A 105 11.53 -10.92 35.55
N VAL A 106 10.77 -10.27 34.70
CA VAL A 106 10.62 -10.61 33.28
C VAL A 106 10.98 -9.36 32.48
N ASP A 107 11.92 -9.50 31.55
CA ASP A 107 12.15 -8.47 30.56
C ASP A 107 11.05 -8.57 29.49
N PHE A 108 10.51 -7.44 29.11
CA PHE A 108 9.54 -7.35 28.02
C PHE A 108 9.97 -6.37 26.94
N ALA A 109 9.62 -6.70 25.70
CA ALA A 109 9.74 -5.81 24.55
C ALA A 109 8.37 -5.72 23.87
N LYS A 110 7.73 -4.54 23.93
CA LYS A 110 6.45 -4.28 23.28
C LYS A 110 6.69 -3.60 21.93
N PHE A 111 6.28 -4.30 20.87
CA PHE A 111 6.34 -3.80 19.49
C PHE A 111 5.01 -3.13 19.15
N GLN A 112 5.09 -1.88 18.66
CA GLN A 112 3.93 -1.05 18.35
C GLN A 112 4.06 -0.40 16.97
N ASP A 113 2.91 -0.04 16.37
CA ASP A 113 2.85 0.68 15.08
C ASP A 113 3.67 0.02 13.96
N MET A 114 3.77 -1.31 14.00
CA MET A 114 4.53 -2.06 13.01
C MET A 114 3.90 -1.97 11.63
N LYS A 115 4.70 -1.57 10.65
CA LYS A 115 4.24 -1.46 9.26
C LYS A 115 5.37 -1.69 8.26
N ILE A 116 5.03 -2.34 7.18
CA ILE A 116 5.85 -2.41 5.98
C ILE A 116 5.36 -1.34 5.01
N ASN A 117 6.28 -0.51 4.54
CA ASN A 117 6.05 0.52 3.53
C ASN A 117 6.78 0.12 2.26
N MET A 118 6.03 -0.24 1.23
CA MET A 118 6.55 -0.57 -0.09
C MET A 118 6.17 0.52 -1.07
N SER A 119 7.11 0.92 -1.92
CA SER A 119 6.86 1.84 -3.04
C SER A 119 7.07 1.10 -4.34
N TYR A 120 6.09 1.16 -5.22
CA TYR A 120 6.09 0.51 -6.52
C TYR A 120 5.94 1.51 -7.65
N LEU A 121 6.60 1.22 -8.75
CA LEU A 121 6.26 1.75 -10.06
C LEU A 121 5.46 0.68 -10.80
N ASN A 122 4.19 0.95 -11.02
CA ASN A 122 3.25 0.02 -11.64
C ASN A 122 2.99 0.39 -13.09
N VAL A 123 2.98 -0.61 -13.95
CA VAL A 123 2.62 -0.49 -15.37
C VAL A 123 1.36 -1.33 -15.62
N PRO A 124 0.15 -0.74 -15.49
CA PRO A 124 -1.09 -1.42 -15.82
C PRO A 124 -1.29 -1.46 -17.34
N LEU A 125 -1.73 -2.61 -17.83
CA LEU A 125 -2.29 -2.81 -19.18
C LEU A 125 -3.74 -3.26 -18.99
N MET A 126 -4.71 -2.43 -19.38
CA MET A 126 -6.12 -2.62 -19.07
C MET A 126 -6.96 -2.71 -20.33
N CYS A 127 -8.00 -3.54 -20.27
CA CYS A 127 -9.11 -3.53 -21.19
C CYS A 127 -10.32 -2.91 -20.48
N ASN A 128 -10.89 -1.89 -21.07
CA ASN A 128 -11.99 -1.10 -20.53
C ASN A 128 -13.25 -1.36 -21.37
N PHE A 129 -14.30 -1.88 -20.75
CA PHE A 129 -15.58 -2.21 -21.37
C PHE A 129 -16.61 -1.17 -20.93
N TYR A 130 -16.99 -0.28 -21.82
CA TYR A 130 -17.96 0.78 -21.56
C TYR A 130 -19.37 0.23 -21.74
N LEU A 131 -20.12 0.20 -20.63
CA LEU A 131 -21.53 -0.24 -20.62
C LEU A 131 -22.46 0.88 -21.15
N ASN A 132 -22.06 2.11 -20.91
CA ASN A 132 -22.68 3.34 -21.39
C ASN A 132 -21.66 4.48 -21.29
N ASP A 133 -22.08 5.73 -21.59
CA ASP A 133 -21.20 6.90 -21.56
C ASP A 133 -20.57 7.19 -20.20
N ARG A 134 -21.07 6.59 -19.11
CA ARG A 134 -20.63 6.89 -17.75
C ARG A 134 -19.95 5.71 -17.04
N PHE A 135 -20.35 4.48 -17.30
CA PHE A 135 -19.88 3.32 -16.58
C PHE A 135 -19.01 2.42 -17.44
N ALA A 136 -17.87 2.01 -16.89
CA ALA A 136 -17.04 0.99 -17.51
C ALA A 136 -16.63 -0.09 -16.48
N GLY A 137 -16.62 -1.35 -16.94
CA GLY A 137 -15.93 -2.46 -16.31
C GLY A 137 -14.50 -2.54 -16.83
N LYS A 138 -13.54 -2.90 -16.00
CA LYS A 138 -12.12 -2.93 -16.33
C LYS A 138 -11.46 -4.20 -15.84
N ILE A 139 -10.61 -4.77 -16.68
CA ILE A 139 -9.78 -5.92 -16.34
C ILE A 139 -8.43 -5.80 -17.06
N GLY A 140 -7.38 -6.35 -16.47
CA GLY A 140 -6.07 -6.29 -17.12
C GLY A 140 -5.00 -7.07 -16.41
N VAL A 141 -3.76 -6.75 -16.77
CA VAL A 141 -2.55 -7.24 -16.12
C VAL A 141 -1.72 -6.03 -15.73
N GLN A 142 -1.10 -6.10 -14.56
CA GLN A 142 -0.22 -5.04 -14.07
C GLN A 142 1.12 -5.63 -13.67
N TYR A 143 2.19 -4.97 -14.12
CA TYR A 143 3.55 -5.22 -13.68
C TYR A 143 3.97 -4.14 -12.68
N GLY A 144 4.39 -4.55 -11.50
CA GLY A 144 4.92 -3.69 -10.45
C GLY A 144 6.42 -3.88 -10.29
N ILE A 145 7.17 -2.80 -10.25
CA ILE A 145 8.59 -2.77 -9.96
C ILE A 145 8.78 -2.20 -8.56
N LEU A 146 9.34 -2.99 -7.64
CA LEU A 146 9.62 -2.56 -6.27
C LEU A 146 10.78 -1.56 -6.24
N LEU A 147 10.49 -0.33 -5.85
CA LEU A 147 11.47 0.73 -5.73
C LEU A 147 12.12 0.74 -4.33
N SER A 148 11.32 0.55 -3.29
CA SER A 148 11.75 0.60 -1.89
C SER A 148 10.83 -0.24 -1.02
N SER A 149 11.38 -0.89 -0.01
CA SER A 149 10.63 -1.57 1.06
C SER A 149 11.26 -1.28 2.40
N LYS A 150 10.48 -0.73 3.34
CA LYS A 150 10.96 -0.33 4.66
C LYS A 150 10.05 -0.88 5.74
N PHE A 151 10.64 -1.50 6.74
CA PHE A 151 9.96 -1.91 7.96
C PHE A 151 10.11 -0.83 9.02
N LYS A 152 8.99 -0.34 9.53
CA LYS A 152 8.96 0.67 10.58
C LYS A 152 8.18 0.14 11.77
N TYR A 153 8.77 0.28 12.96
CA TYR A 153 8.15 -0.13 14.21
C TYR A 153 8.61 0.73 15.36
N GLY A 154 7.75 0.84 16.38
CA GLY A 154 8.10 1.39 17.68
C GLY A 154 8.37 0.26 18.66
N ILE A 155 9.38 0.41 19.50
CA ILE A 155 9.71 -0.54 20.55
C ILE A 155 9.71 0.14 21.91
N VAL A 156 9.06 -0.51 22.87
CA VAL A 156 9.07 -0.14 24.29
C VAL A 156 9.61 -1.32 25.06
N GLU A 157 10.75 -1.15 25.71
CA GLU A 157 11.42 -2.20 26.48
C GLU A 157 11.37 -1.87 27.95
N GLY A 158 11.37 -2.90 28.82
CA GLY A 158 11.33 -2.71 30.25
C GLY A 158 11.31 -4.02 31.03
N GLN A 159 11.15 -3.90 32.33
CA GLN A 159 11.02 -5.00 33.27
C GLN A 159 9.68 -4.98 33.98
N MET A 160 9.14 -6.18 34.25
CA MET A 160 7.94 -6.35 35.04
C MET A 160 8.10 -7.49 36.07
N ASP A 161 7.37 -7.38 37.17
CA ASP A 161 7.24 -8.45 38.13
C ASP A 161 6.29 -9.53 37.59
N SER A 162 6.78 -10.76 37.45
CA SER A 162 6.02 -11.86 36.83
C SER A 162 4.82 -12.31 37.66
N ARG A 163 4.80 -12.04 38.97
CA ARG A 163 3.71 -12.43 39.87
C ARG A 163 2.59 -11.42 39.90
N THR A 164 2.93 -10.15 39.85
CA THR A 164 1.96 -9.04 39.96
C THR A 164 1.57 -8.42 38.63
N GLY A 165 2.37 -8.66 37.56
CA GLY A 165 2.21 -8.04 36.26
C GLY A 165 2.51 -6.54 36.25
N LYS A 166 3.07 -5.98 37.33
CA LYS A 166 3.41 -4.57 37.44
C LYS A 166 4.73 -4.28 36.76
N VAL A 167 4.78 -3.19 35.98
CA VAL A 167 6.03 -2.71 35.41
C VAL A 167 6.91 -2.14 36.51
N ILE A 168 8.17 -2.60 36.53
CA ILE A 168 9.20 -2.16 37.49
C ILE A 168 9.88 -0.91 36.91
N CYS A 169 10.34 -0.99 35.67
CA CYS A 169 10.96 0.12 34.95
C CYS A 169 10.79 -0.03 33.44
N TYR A 170 10.94 1.06 32.72
CA TYR A 170 11.13 1.09 31.27
C TYR A 170 12.60 1.39 30.97
N TYR A 171 13.05 1.02 29.77
CA TYR A 171 14.38 1.39 29.29
C TYR A 171 14.28 2.58 28.34
N ASP A 172 15.22 3.52 28.46
CA ASP A 172 15.38 4.61 27.49
C ASP A 172 16.09 4.15 26.20
N ALA A 173 16.29 5.07 25.26
CA ALA A 173 16.95 4.78 23.99
C ALA A 173 18.42 4.30 24.14
N GLN A 174 19.04 4.54 25.30
CA GLN A 174 20.38 4.15 25.66
C GLN A 174 20.43 2.86 26.47
N GLY A 175 19.24 2.26 26.79
CA GLY A 175 19.14 1.06 27.59
C GLY A 175 19.21 1.30 29.11
N ASN A 176 19.13 2.54 29.59
CA ASN A 176 19.11 2.82 31.02
C ASN A 176 17.70 2.73 31.59
N PRO A 177 17.53 2.25 32.84
CA PRO A 177 16.24 2.25 33.50
C PRO A 177 15.66 3.67 33.62
N SER A 178 14.40 3.82 33.25
CA SER A 178 13.66 5.07 33.27
C SER A 178 12.30 4.87 33.95
N THR A 179 11.84 5.85 34.69
CA THR A 179 10.50 5.89 35.29
C THR A 179 9.44 6.43 34.33
N GLY A 180 9.72 6.45 33.02
CA GLY A 180 8.81 6.92 31.99
C GLY A 180 7.46 6.22 32.00
N ASP A 181 6.53 6.76 31.22
CA ASP A 181 5.13 6.34 31.14
C ASP A 181 4.85 5.25 30.07
N GLY A 182 5.86 4.51 29.64
CA GLY A 182 5.74 3.46 28.60
C GLY A 182 5.57 4.03 27.19
N LYS A 183 5.96 5.28 26.96
CA LYS A 183 6.01 5.84 25.61
C LYS A 183 7.03 5.11 24.76
N VAL A 184 6.76 5.06 23.45
CA VAL A 184 7.72 4.55 22.47
C VAL A 184 8.96 5.44 22.50
N PHE A 185 10.03 4.95 23.08
CA PHE A 185 11.30 5.67 23.15
C PHE A 185 12.10 5.57 21.85
N ASN A 186 11.91 4.45 21.12
CA ASN A 186 12.64 4.17 19.90
C ASN A 186 11.70 3.83 18.74
N THR A 187 11.73 4.64 17.69
CA THR A 187 11.16 4.27 16.40
C THR A 187 12.30 3.83 15.50
N LYS A 188 12.26 2.57 15.06
CA LYS A 188 13.25 2.01 14.13
C LYS A 188 12.66 1.94 12.73
N GLU A 189 13.48 2.18 11.73
CA GLU A 189 13.17 2.01 10.33
C GLU A 189 14.32 1.24 9.66
N GLU A 190 14.02 0.10 9.08
CA GLU A 190 14.99 -0.80 8.47
C GLU A 190 14.66 -0.96 6.99
N ASP A 191 15.68 -0.92 6.13
CA ASP A 191 15.52 -1.26 4.72
C ASP A 191 15.47 -2.79 4.59
N ILE A 192 14.33 -3.28 4.09
CA ILE A 192 14.06 -4.70 3.90
C ILE A 192 13.81 -5.04 2.43
N LYS A 193 14.28 -4.19 1.50
CA LYS A 193 14.05 -4.39 0.07
C LYS A 193 14.55 -5.75 -0.40
N ASN A 194 15.69 -6.22 0.10
CA ASN A 194 16.30 -7.49 -0.26
C ASN A 194 15.50 -8.73 0.21
N ALA A 195 14.53 -8.55 1.09
CA ALA A 195 13.64 -9.63 1.51
C ALA A 195 12.47 -9.86 0.52
N TYR A 196 12.36 -9.01 -0.51
CA TYR A 196 11.26 -9.05 -1.46
C TYR A 196 11.75 -9.06 -2.90
N LYS A 197 11.04 -9.78 -3.74
CA LYS A 197 11.28 -9.79 -5.19
C LYS A 197 11.00 -8.42 -5.80
N ASN A 198 11.81 -8.04 -6.75
CA ASN A 198 11.71 -6.74 -7.40
C ASN A 198 10.49 -6.60 -8.33
N ILE A 199 9.89 -7.71 -8.74
CA ILE A 199 8.78 -7.73 -9.71
C ILE A 199 7.54 -8.35 -9.05
N ASP A 200 6.43 -7.64 -9.16
CA ASP A 200 5.09 -8.09 -8.75
C ASP A 200 4.15 -8.07 -9.96
N VAL A 201 3.52 -9.20 -10.24
CA VAL A 201 2.51 -9.33 -11.29
C VAL A 201 1.15 -9.49 -10.63
N SER A 202 0.17 -8.71 -11.08
CA SER A 202 -1.18 -8.75 -10.54
C SER A 202 -2.24 -8.65 -11.65
N ILE A 203 -3.45 -9.10 -11.32
CA ILE A 203 -4.66 -8.91 -12.14
C ILE A 203 -5.49 -7.80 -11.50
N PRO A 204 -5.52 -6.59 -12.05
CA PRO A 204 -6.47 -5.56 -11.69
C PRO A 204 -7.83 -5.83 -12.29
N VAL A 205 -8.87 -5.76 -11.46
CA VAL A 205 -10.27 -5.76 -11.87
C VAL A 205 -10.94 -4.54 -11.25
N GLY A 206 -11.76 -3.84 -11.99
CA GLY A 206 -12.35 -2.60 -11.49
C GLY A 206 -13.58 -2.14 -12.25
N ILE A 207 -14.10 -1.06 -11.74
CA ILE A 207 -15.20 -0.30 -12.34
C ILE A 207 -14.84 1.18 -12.33
N SER A 208 -15.32 1.93 -13.30
CA SER A 208 -15.20 3.37 -13.28
C SER A 208 -16.52 4.05 -13.62
N TYR A 209 -16.68 5.22 -13.06
CA TYR A 209 -17.75 6.15 -13.36
C TYR A 209 -17.15 7.44 -13.90
N GLU A 210 -17.66 7.91 -15.02
CA GLU A 210 -17.23 9.14 -15.65
C GLU A 210 -18.40 10.14 -15.72
N TYR A 211 -18.14 11.32 -15.23
CA TYR A 211 -19.05 12.44 -15.37
C TYR A 211 -18.30 13.59 -16.06
N GLU A 212 -18.76 13.95 -17.23
CA GLU A 212 -18.03 14.84 -18.15
C GLU A 212 -16.64 14.24 -18.45
N ASN A 213 -15.58 14.87 -17.96
CA ASN A 213 -14.20 14.39 -18.13
C ASN A 213 -13.58 13.88 -16.80
N VAL A 214 -14.34 13.94 -15.69
CA VAL A 214 -13.87 13.46 -14.39
C VAL A 214 -14.21 11.99 -14.27
N ILE A 215 -13.20 11.19 -13.96
CA ILE A 215 -13.32 9.73 -13.80
C ILE A 215 -13.07 9.37 -12.34
N ILE A 216 -14.00 8.62 -11.74
CA ILE A 216 -13.78 7.92 -10.49
C ILE A 216 -13.56 6.45 -10.85
N ASP A 217 -12.43 5.89 -10.44
CA ASP A 217 -12.00 4.54 -10.80
C ASP A 217 -11.69 3.74 -9.53
N ALA A 218 -12.41 2.66 -9.32
CA ALA A 218 -12.21 1.73 -8.22
C ALA A 218 -11.67 0.41 -8.74
N ARG A 219 -10.53 -0.05 -8.21
CA ARG A 219 -9.87 -1.30 -8.64
C ARG A 219 -9.50 -2.17 -7.44
N TYR A 220 -9.59 -3.47 -7.67
CA TYR A 220 -8.94 -4.47 -6.82
C TYR A 220 -7.83 -5.17 -7.62
N ARG A 221 -6.64 -5.26 -7.03
CA ARG A 221 -5.46 -5.91 -7.62
C ARG A 221 -5.20 -7.21 -6.88
N PHE A 222 -5.35 -8.31 -7.61
CA PHE A 222 -5.02 -9.66 -7.15
C PHE A 222 -3.55 -9.95 -7.46
N GLY A 223 -2.67 -9.96 -6.46
CA GLY A 223 -1.27 -10.36 -6.62
C GLY A 223 -1.17 -11.83 -7.03
N LEU A 224 -0.50 -12.10 -8.13
CA LEU A 224 -0.22 -13.45 -8.62
C LEU A 224 1.14 -13.94 -8.15
N THR A 225 2.12 -13.05 -8.17
CA THR A 225 3.51 -13.33 -7.82
C THR A 225 3.65 -13.54 -6.32
N ASP A 226 4.39 -14.55 -5.95
CA ASP A 226 4.99 -14.62 -4.63
C ASP A 226 6.12 -13.59 -4.56
N ILE A 227 5.89 -12.54 -3.76
CA ILE A 227 6.86 -11.45 -3.60
C ILE A 227 7.92 -11.73 -2.53
N ASN A 228 7.82 -12.84 -1.80
CA ASN A 228 8.82 -13.24 -0.82
C ASN A 228 10.09 -13.75 -1.53
N ASP A 229 11.25 -13.27 -1.11
CA ASP A 229 12.56 -13.67 -1.64
C ASP A 229 13.43 -14.40 -0.59
N ILE A 230 12.80 -14.82 0.50
CA ILE A 230 13.45 -15.57 1.59
C ILE A 230 13.13 -17.06 1.43
N ASP A 231 14.15 -17.88 1.25
CA ASP A 231 14.00 -19.33 1.13
C ASP A 231 13.39 -19.96 2.40
N GLY A 232 12.44 -20.88 2.19
CA GLY A 232 11.80 -21.61 3.27
C GLY A 232 10.68 -20.85 4.00
N CYS A 233 10.36 -19.64 3.59
CA CYS A 233 9.23 -18.88 4.11
C CYS A 233 8.00 -18.99 3.22
N ASP A 234 6.83 -18.75 3.82
CA ASP A 234 5.55 -18.83 3.14
C ASP A 234 5.41 -17.81 2.00
N ARG A 235 4.52 -18.14 1.07
CA ARG A 235 4.22 -17.27 -0.06
C ARG A 235 3.49 -16.02 0.39
N ILE A 236 3.99 -14.87 -0.02
CA ILE A 236 3.39 -13.57 0.26
C ILE A 236 2.94 -12.94 -1.06
N ARG A 237 1.72 -12.42 -1.09
CA ARG A 237 1.15 -11.72 -2.26
C ARG A 237 0.54 -10.39 -1.87
N ASN A 238 0.65 -9.43 -2.76
CA ASN A 238 -0.03 -8.14 -2.62
C ASN A 238 -1.53 -8.27 -2.88
N SER A 239 -2.32 -7.66 -2.01
CA SER A 239 -3.77 -7.50 -2.19
C SER A 239 -4.11 -6.03 -1.97
N VAL A 240 -4.57 -5.34 -3.02
CA VAL A 240 -4.71 -3.88 -2.99
C VAL A 240 -6.06 -3.46 -3.54
N VAL A 241 -6.81 -2.71 -2.75
CA VAL A 241 -7.96 -1.91 -3.22
C VAL A 241 -7.46 -0.51 -3.52
N SER A 242 -7.86 0.08 -4.62
CA SER A 242 -7.58 1.48 -4.93
C SER A 242 -8.84 2.23 -5.34
N LEU A 243 -8.86 3.51 -4.99
CA LEU A 243 -9.88 4.46 -5.42
C LEU A 243 -9.16 5.70 -5.93
N THR A 244 -9.28 5.97 -7.22
CA THR A 244 -8.62 7.10 -7.87
C THR A 244 -9.63 8.04 -8.51
N VAL A 245 -9.26 9.31 -8.56
CA VAL A 245 -9.91 10.33 -9.37
C VAL A 245 -8.95 10.69 -10.51
N GLY A 246 -9.47 10.74 -11.71
CA GLY A 246 -8.73 11.10 -12.91
C GLY A 246 -9.49 12.11 -13.76
N TYR A 247 -8.82 12.60 -14.77
CA TYR A 247 -9.38 13.50 -15.75
C TYR A 247 -9.05 13.02 -17.15
N ARG A 248 -10.06 12.96 -18.05
CA ARG A 248 -9.87 12.58 -19.45
C ARG A 248 -9.50 13.79 -20.28
N ILE A 249 -8.36 13.69 -20.94
CA ILE A 249 -7.88 14.65 -21.93
C ILE A 249 -7.87 13.92 -23.27
N ASN A 250 -8.78 14.27 -24.15
CA ASN A 250 -8.82 13.72 -25.50
C ASN A 250 -7.71 14.38 -26.34
N LEU A 251 -7.00 13.56 -27.13
CA LEU A 251 -5.85 13.94 -27.94
C LEU A 251 -6.22 14.03 -29.42
#